data_7254235799c04cc6f9c56a498bac4a6f
#
_entry.id   7254235799c04cc6f9c56a498bac4a6f
#
_cell.length_a   1.000
_cell.length_b   1.000
_cell.length_c   1.000
_cell.angle_alpha   90.00
_cell.angle_beta   90.00
_cell.angle_gamma   90.00
#
_symmetry.space_group_name_H-M   'P 1'
#
loop_
_entity.id
_entity.type
_entity.pdbx_description
1 polymer ?
#
loop_
_entity_poly.entity_id
_entity_poly.type
_entity_poly.pdbx_seq_one_letter_code
_entity_poly.pdbx_strand_id
1 'polypeptide(L)'
;MTDAGKDLFMDKHTLYLDFPAERWESASPVGNGYTGAMIFGGAMTERIQLNEERIWSSKEHAGAPKDFKDKIKHLQELLLENKPGEADEFAADALKDSFERICSQETAGDLYIDFDVADSDVTDYRRELDLLHGVSRVSFARGGEKLVRETFASYPDRVIVAGHTGKHSATIRYSRRDIQPTYRYDDDRCTIDTEAGELVGGDSLTINGNVMT
;
A
#
# COMPACT_ATOMS: atom_id res chain seq x y z
N MET A 1 -2.61 30.58 -34.84
CA MET A 1 -2.75 30.85 -33.41
C MET A 1 -2.20 29.66 -32.69
N THR A 2 -1.01 29.79 -32.20
CA THR A 2 -0.18 28.70 -31.65
C THR A 2 -0.69 28.28 -30.27
N ASP A 3 -0.73 27.00 -30.06
CA ASP A 3 -1.21 26.27 -28.86
C ASP A 3 -0.35 26.50 -27.58
N ALA A 4 0.42 27.58 -27.55
CA ALA A 4 1.36 27.93 -26.49
C ALA A 4 0.69 28.54 -25.22
N GLY A 5 -0.63 28.62 -25.18
CA GLY A 5 -1.38 29.23 -24.08
C GLY A 5 -2.02 28.26 -23.07
N LYS A 6 -2.00 26.96 -23.35
CA LYS A 6 -2.63 25.96 -22.47
C LYS A 6 -1.77 25.42 -21.35
N ASP A 7 -0.45 25.54 -21.44
CA ASP A 7 0.49 25.01 -20.44
C ASP A 7 0.74 25.91 -19.22
N LEU A 8 0.12 27.06 -19.12
CA LEU A 8 0.34 28.01 -18.01
C LEU A 8 -0.60 27.83 -16.81
N PHE A 9 -1.58 26.96 -16.92
CA PHE A 9 -2.40 26.51 -15.78
C PHE A 9 -2.12 25.03 -15.51
N MET A 10 -0.93 24.73 -15.01
CA MET A 10 -0.74 23.45 -14.29
C MET A 10 -1.82 23.40 -13.23
N ASP A 11 -2.68 22.39 -13.31
CA ASP A 11 -3.70 22.16 -12.31
C ASP A 11 -3.00 22.05 -10.94
N LYS A 12 -3.31 22.99 -10.04
CA LYS A 12 -2.67 23.10 -8.73
C LYS A 12 -2.82 21.84 -7.88
N HIS A 13 -3.65 20.91 -8.32
CA HIS A 13 -4.01 19.69 -7.63
C HIS A 13 -3.50 18.42 -8.29
N THR A 14 -2.64 18.52 -9.29
CA THR A 14 -2.05 17.37 -9.98
C THR A 14 -0.54 17.30 -9.77
N LEU A 15 -0.07 16.15 -9.30
CA LEU A 15 1.35 15.82 -9.24
C LEU A 15 1.77 15.14 -10.55
N TYR A 16 2.93 15.52 -11.09
CA TYR A 16 3.45 15.03 -12.36
C TYR A 16 4.82 14.39 -12.17
N LEU A 17 5.02 13.24 -12.80
CA LEU A 17 6.27 12.51 -12.82
C LEU A 17 6.49 11.96 -14.25
N ASP A 18 7.71 11.99 -14.73
CA ASP A 18 8.11 11.56 -16.07
C ASP A 18 8.79 10.16 -16.08
N PHE A 19 8.69 9.45 -14.98
CA PHE A 19 9.24 8.10 -14.81
C PHE A 19 8.33 7.22 -13.93
N PRO A 20 8.38 5.88 -14.12
CA PRO A 20 7.73 4.93 -13.22
C PRO A 20 8.32 4.97 -11.80
N ALA A 21 7.56 4.52 -10.82
CA ALA A 21 8.06 4.36 -9.46
C ALA A 21 8.92 3.09 -9.35
N GLU A 22 10.09 3.24 -8.78
CA GLU A 22 10.97 2.11 -8.43
C GLU A 22 10.72 1.63 -6.99
N ARG A 23 10.30 2.55 -6.12
CA ARG A 23 10.07 2.31 -4.70
C ARG A 23 8.65 2.66 -4.30
N TRP A 24 8.23 2.11 -3.18
CA TRP A 24 6.91 2.36 -2.60
C TRP A 24 6.66 3.86 -2.35
N GLU A 25 7.64 4.57 -1.83
CA GLU A 25 7.53 6.00 -1.48
C GLU A 25 7.33 6.91 -2.69
N SER A 26 7.71 6.43 -3.87
CA SER A 26 7.52 7.18 -5.12
C SER A 26 6.29 6.75 -5.91
N ALA A 27 5.58 5.70 -5.47
CA ALA A 27 4.35 5.25 -6.11
C ALA A 27 3.18 6.20 -5.81
N SER A 28 2.17 6.23 -6.68
CA SER A 28 0.99 7.08 -6.54
C SER A 28 -0.08 6.39 -5.69
N PRO A 29 -0.51 6.97 -4.56
CA PRO A 29 -1.54 6.37 -3.71
C PRO A 29 -2.95 6.64 -4.26
N VAL A 30 -3.81 5.62 -4.17
CA VAL A 30 -5.26 5.75 -4.30
C VAL A 30 -5.93 4.97 -3.16
N GLY A 31 -7.10 5.40 -2.70
CA GLY A 31 -7.78 4.70 -1.62
C GLY A 31 -9.19 5.23 -1.35
N ASN A 32 -10.01 4.38 -0.71
CA ASN A 32 -11.41 4.69 -0.38
C ASN A 32 -11.73 4.55 1.12
N GLY A 33 -10.69 4.45 1.98
CA GLY A 33 -10.86 4.25 3.40
C GLY A 33 -10.97 2.78 3.84
N TYR A 34 -11.26 1.84 2.94
CA TYR A 34 -11.29 0.40 3.19
C TYR A 34 -10.12 -0.31 2.50
N THR A 35 -9.96 -0.01 1.22
CA THR A 35 -8.86 -0.52 0.40
C THR A 35 -8.02 0.63 -0.11
N GLY A 36 -6.73 0.38 -0.21
CA GLY A 36 -5.77 1.29 -0.79
C GLY A 36 -4.86 0.60 -1.78
N ALA A 37 -4.28 1.37 -2.67
CA ALA A 37 -3.28 0.87 -3.61
C ALA A 37 -2.17 1.89 -3.84
N MET A 38 -0.96 1.38 -4.04
CA MET A 38 0.18 2.14 -4.53
C MET A 38 0.41 1.76 -5.98
N ILE A 39 0.30 2.73 -6.88
CA ILE A 39 0.40 2.56 -8.33
C ILE A 39 1.81 2.92 -8.78
N PHE A 40 2.55 1.96 -9.29
CA PHE A 40 3.95 2.14 -9.69
C PHE A 40 4.10 2.76 -11.08
N GLY A 41 3.15 2.53 -11.96
CA GLY A 41 3.10 3.17 -13.27
C GLY A 41 4.03 2.59 -14.32
N GLY A 42 4.50 1.35 -14.17
CA GLY A 42 5.35 0.72 -15.18
C GLY A 42 4.66 0.59 -16.54
N ALA A 43 5.34 0.86 -17.64
CA ALA A 43 4.73 0.81 -18.99
C ALA A 43 4.47 -0.64 -19.45
N MET A 44 5.44 -1.52 -19.29
CA MET A 44 5.35 -2.93 -19.65
C MET A 44 4.67 -3.77 -18.58
N THR A 45 5.03 -3.54 -17.34
CA THR A 45 4.45 -4.21 -16.18
C THR A 45 3.96 -3.15 -15.22
N GLU A 46 2.65 -3.07 -15.03
CA GLU A 46 2.09 -2.30 -13.93
C GLU A 46 2.15 -3.13 -12.66
N ARG A 47 2.64 -2.53 -11.58
CA ARG A 47 2.54 -3.08 -10.24
C ARG A 47 1.58 -2.24 -9.43
N ILE A 48 0.59 -2.89 -8.85
CA ILE A 48 -0.38 -2.29 -7.93
C ILE A 48 -0.24 -3.01 -6.60
N GLN A 49 0.39 -2.36 -5.63
CA GLN A 49 0.47 -2.92 -4.29
C GLN A 49 -0.80 -2.59 -3.53
N LEU A 50 -1.47 -3.62 -3.07
CA LEU A 50 -2.79 -3.55 -2.45
C LEU A 50 -2.69 -3.55 -0.92
N ASN A 51 -3.59 -2.83 -0.29
CA ASN A 51 -3.82 -2.87 1.15
C ASN A 51 -5.31 -2.90 1.46
N GLU A 52 -5.67 -3.52 2.59
CA GLU A 52 -7.04 -3.54 3.10
C GLU A 52 -6.98 -3.37 4.63
N GLU A 53 -7.87 -2.55 5.19
CA GLU A 53 -7.82 -2.08 6.58
C GLU A 53 -7.90 -3.19 7.64
N ARG A 54 -8.48 -4.35 7.31
CA ARG A 54 -8.74 -5.46 8.25
C ARG A 54 -7.73 -6.59 8.17
N ILE A 55 -6.74 -6.51 7.27
CA ILE A 55 -5.71 -7.55 7.15
C ILE A 55 -4.61 -7.28 8.18
N TRP A 56 -4.66 -8.03 9.26
CA TRP A 56 -3.72 -7.94 10.36
C TRP A 56 -3.14 -9.33 10.67
N SER A 57 -1.88 -9.39 11.07
CA SER A 57 -1.24 -10.62 11.58
C SER A 57 -1.74 -10.92 12.98
N SER A 58 -3.01 -11.29 13.11
CA SER A 58 -3.63 -11.53 14.41
C SER A 58 -3.55 -13.01 14.80
N LYS A 59 -3.00 -13.28 15.99
CA LYS A 59 -3.36 -14.46 16.76
C LYS A 59 -4.56 -14.11 17.64
N GLU A 60 -5.43 -15.08 17.94
CA GLU A 60 -6.48 -14.88 18.92
C GLU A 60 -5.89 -14.33 20.21
N HIS A 61 -6.37 -13.19 20.67
CA HIS A 61 -5.96 -12.64 21.93
C HIS A 61 -6.49 -13.54 23.05
N ALA A 62 -5.58 -14.04 23.86
CA ALA A 62 -5.93 -14.89 25.02
C ALA A 62 -6.75 -14.15 26.09
N GLY A 63 -7.07 -12.87 25.88
CA GLY A 63 -7.72 -12.01 26.85
C GLY A 63 -6.75 -11.53 27.92
N ALA A 64 -7.25 -10.73 28.86
CA ALA A 64 -6.44 -10.24 29.96
C ALA A 64 -6.05 -11.43 30.91
N PRO A 65 -4.81 -11.45 31.42
CA PRO A 65 -4.39 -12.44 32.40
C PRO A 65 -5.32 -12.51 33.61
N LYS A 66 -5.45 -13.67 34.25
CA LYS A 66 -6.37 -13.85 35.38
C LYS A 66 -6.09 -12.90 36.56
N ASP A 67 -4.84 -12.49 36.75
CA ASP A 67 -4.37 -11.56 37.80
C ASP A 67 -4.34 -10.11 37.34
N PHE A 68 -4.80 -9.79 36.14
CA PHE A 68 -4.74 -8.43 35.58
C PHE A 68 -5.46 -7.40 36.44
N LYS A 69 -6.62 -7.78 36.99
CA LYS A 69 -7.39 -6.90 37.90
C LYS A 69 -6.61 -6.50 39.16
N ASP A 70 -5.89 -7.46 39.75
CA ASP A 70 -5.13 -7.22 40.96
C ASP A 70 -3.87 -6.39 40.66
N LYS A 71 -3.24 -6.60 39.53
CA LYS A 71 -2.13 -5.78 39.04
C LYS A 71 -2.55 -4.32 38.80
N ILE A 72 -3.70 -4.10 38.17
CA ILE A 72 -4.24 -2.74 37.95
C ILE A 72 -4.57 -2.08 39.28
N LYS A 73 -5.14 -2.81 40.25
CA LYS A 73 -5.46 -2.27 41.56
C LYS A 73 -4.18 -1.85 42.29
N HIS A 74 -3.15 -2.66 42.29
CA HIS A 74 -1.87 -2.30 42.92
C HIS A 74 -1.23 -1.08 42.26
N LEU A 75 -1.28 -0.99 40.93
CA LEU A 75 -0.82 0.19 40.20
C LEU A 75 -1.56 1.47 40.63
N GLN A 76 -2.88 1.38 40.80
CA GLN A 76 -3.69 2.50 41.30
C GLN A 76 -3.31 2.90 42.74
N GLU A 77 -3.04 1.93 43.59
CA GLU A 77 -2.58 2.17 44.99
C GLU A 77 -1.26 2.95 44.98
N LEU A 78 -0.26 2.54 44.17
CA LEU A 78 1.02 3.25 44.06
C LEU A 78 0.84 4.70 43.58
N LEU A 79 -0.03 4.92 42.61
CA LEU A 79 -0.32 6.27 42.09
C LEU A 79 -1.01 7.14 43.15
N LEU A 80 -1.94 6.57 43.92
CA LEU A 80 -2.62 7.30 45.03
C LEU A 80 -1.67 7.64 46.15
N GLU A 81 -0.64 6.81 46.38
CA GLU A 81 0.43 7.09 47.35
C GLU A 81 1.47 8.10 46.84
N ASN A 82 1.25 8.69 45.65
CA ASN A 82 2.18 9.62 44.98
C ASN A 82 3.56 9.03 44.72
N LYS A 83 3.59 7.76 44.24
CA LYS A 83 4.79 7.00 43.89
C LYS A 83 4.81 6.68 42.36
N PRO A 84 4.86 7.70 41.50
CA PRO A 84 4.75 7.45 40.05
C PRO A 84 5.91 6.63 39.50
N GLY A 85 7.15 6.77 40.03
CA GLY A 85 8.30 5.98 39.59
C GLY A 85 8.15 4.49 39.89
N GLU A 86 7.70 4.12 41.11
CA GLU A 86 7.45 2.73 41.49
C GLU A 86 6.27 2.16 40.68
N ALA A 87 5.27 2.98 40.35
CA ALA A 87 4.14 2.60 39.54
C ALA A 87 4.58 2.27 38.08
N ASP A 88 5.50 3.04 37.53
CA ASP A 88 6.02 2.88 36.19
C ASP A 88 6.87 1.60 36.05
N GLU A 89 7.78 1.38 37.03
CA GLU A 89 8.59 0.16 37.11
C GLU A 89 7.71 -1.09 37.29
N PHE A 90 6.71 -1.02 38.17
CA PHE A 90 5.76 -2.11 38.36
C PHE A 90 4.95 -2.38 37.09
N ALA A 91 4.45 -1.37 36.40
CA ALA A 91 3.68 -1.51 35.15
C ALA A 91 4.54 -2.16 34.07
N ALA A 92 5.78 -1.70 33.90
CA ALA A 92 6.71 -2.23 32.91
C ALA A 92 6.99 -3.73 33.11
N ASP A 93 7.14 -4.19 34.36
CA ASP A 93 7.38 -5.61 34.67
C ASP A 93 6.10 -6.45 34.68
N ALA A 94 5.08 -5.99 35.40
CA ALA A 94 3.86 -6.76 35.65
C ALA A 94 2.97 -6.89 34.41
N LEU A 95 3.03 -5.93 33.48
CA LEU A 95 2.17 -5.88 32.30
C LEU A 95 2.88 -6.27 30.99
N LYS A 96 4.20 -6.46 31.01
CA LYS A 96 4.99 -6.77 29.79
C LYS A 96 4.46 -7.94 28.96
N ASP A 97 3.96 -8.98 29.63
CA ASP A 97 3.41 -10.18 28.99
C ASP A 97 1.88 -10.11 28.82
N SER A 98 1.25 -9.06 29.37
CA SER A 98 -0.21 -8.87 29.30
C SER A 98 -0.66 -8.20 28.00
N PHE A 99 0.25 -7.49 27.34
CA PHE A 99 0.03 -6.91 26.03
C PHE A 99 0.80 -7.78 25.05
N GLU A 100 0.12 -8.76 24.44
CA GLU A 100 0.66 -9.36 23.24
C GLU A 100 0.99 -8.21 22.25
N ARG A 101 2.13 -8.33 21.60
CA ARG A 101 2.60 -7.31 20.64
C ARG A 101 1.46 -6.91 19.74
N ILE A 102 1.27 -5.61 19.57
CA ILE A 102 0.33 -5.08 18.58
C ILE A 102 0.60 -5.80 17.26
N CYS A 103 -0.40 -6.49 16.75
CA CYS A 103 -0.30 -7.20 15.49
C CYS A 103 0.02 -6.20 14.39
N SER A 104 0.90 -6.58 13.48
CA SER A 104 1.21 -5.74 12.31
C SER A 104 0.07 -5.80 11.32
N GLN A 105 -0.24 -4.67 10.69
CA GLN A 105 -1.04 -4.66 9.49
C GLN A 105 -0.23 -5.32 8.37
N GLU A 106 -0.86 -6.23 7.64
CA GLU A 106 -0.23 -6.94 6.52
C GLU A 106 -0.69 -6.36 5.19
N THR A 107 0.15 -6.51 4.18
CA THR A 107 -0.24 -6.16 2.80
C THR A 107 -1.33 -7.10 2.29
N ALA A 108 -2.24 -6.57 1.47
CA ALA A 108 -3.16 -7.40 0.71
C ALA A 108 -2.50 -8.06 -0.51
N GLY A 109 -1.23 -7.77 -0.77
CA GLY A 109 -0.44 -8.34 -1.86
C GLY A 109 -0.20 -7.37 -3.01
N ASP A 110 0.47 -7.87 -4.02
CA ASP A 110 0.81 -7.14 -5.24
C ASP A 110 0.07 -7.73 -6.44
N LEU A 111 -0.60 -6.89 -7.18
CA LEU A 111 -1.17 -7.21 -8.49
C LEU A 111 -0.21 -6.72 -9.58
N TYR A 112 0.17 -7.59 -10.49
CA TYR A 112 0.99 -7.28 -11.65
C TYR A 112 0.15 -7.43 -12.91
N ILE A 113 0.22 -6.44 -13.78
CA ILE A 113 -0.40 -6.48 -15.11
C ILE A 113 0.75 -6.40 -16.12
N ASP A 114 1.10 -7.54 -16.70
CA ASP A 114 2.15 -7.65 -17.69
C ASP A 114 1.52 -7.45 -19.05
N PHE A 115 1.83 -6.34 -19.70
CA PHE A 115 1.39 -6.05 -21.06
C PHE A 115 2.38 -6.63 -22.05
N ASP A 116 1.88 -7.11 -23.18
CA ASP A 116 2.71 -7.59 -24.29
C ASP A 116 3.30 -6.37 -25.04
N VAL A 117 4.30 -5.73 -24.45
CA VAL A 117 4.90 -4.47 -24.89
C VAL A 117 6.41 -4.56 -24.74
N ALA A 118 7.17 -4.23 -25.76
CA ALA A 118 8.62 -4.08 -25.64
C ALA A 118 8.97 -2.68 -25.09
N ASP A 119 9.98 -2.61 -24.22
CA ASP A 119 10.41 -1.38 -23.56
C ASP A 119 10.93 -0.32 -24.54
N SER A 120 11.56 -0.76 -25.63
CA SER A 120 12.14 0.11 -26.66
C SER A 120 11.13 0.98 -27.41
N ASP A 121 9.84 0.69 -27.27
CA ASP A 121 8.78 1.33 -28.03
C ASP A 121 8.03 2.42 -27.24
N VAL A 122 8.40 2.63 -25.97
CA VAL A 122 7.73 3.58 -25.09
C VAL A 122 8.35 4.97 -25.21
N THR A 123 7.52 5.96 -25.57
CA THR A 123 7.89 7.38 -25.61
C THR A 123 6.84 8.22 -24.89
N ASP A 124 7.16 9.49 -24.63
CA ASP A 124 6.23 10.47 -24.02
C ASP A 124 5.58 9.98 -22.72
N TYR A 125 6.36 9.27 -21.91
CA TYR A 125 5.87 8.74 -20.65
C TYR A 125 5.51 9.87 -19.68
N ARG A 126 4.35 9.74 -19.03
CA ARG A 126 3.90 10.64 -17.99
C ARG A 126 3.03 9.92 -16.98
N ARG A 127 3.30 10.15 -15.70
CA ARG A 127 2.50 9.70 -14.57
C ARG A 127 1.92 10.90 -13.84
N GLU A 128 0.65 10.85 -13.52
CA GLU A 128 -0.10 11.92 -12.88
C GLU A 128 -0.86 11.37 -11.67
N LEU A 129 -0.94 12.17 -10.61
CA LEU A 129 -1.87 11.95 -9.52
C LEU A 129 -2.75 13.19 -9.38
N ASP A 130 -4.00 13.05 -9.79
CA ASP A 130 -5.04 14.07 -9.62
C ASP A 130 -5.58 13.96 -8.18
N LEU A 131 -5.16 14.90 -7.34
CA LEU A 131 -5.54 14.95 -5.93
C LEU A 131 -6.99 15.37 -5.72
N LEU A 132 -7.58 16.08 -6.68
CA LEU A 132 -8.96 16.53 -6.58
C LEU A 132 -9.96 15.40 -6.82
N HIS A 133 -9.65 14.52 -7.77
CA HIS A 133 -10.52 13.41 -8.15
C HIS A 133 -10.05 12.06 -7.59
N GLY A 134 -8.85 12.00 -6.99
CA GLY A 134 -8.28 10.77 -6.45
C GLY A 134 -7.93 9.73 -7.52
N VAL A 135 -7.46 10.20 -8.69
CA VAL A 135 -7.14 9.36 -9.85
C VAL A 135 -5.65 9.36 -10.12
N SER A 136 -5.06 8.18 -10.18
CA SER A 136 -3.71 7.98 -10.72
C SER A 136 -3.81 7.66 -12.21
N ARG A 137 -3.09 8.43 -13.04
CA ARG A 137 -3.06 8.26 -14.49
C ARG A 137 -1.63 8.02 -14.95
N VAL A 138 -1.47 7.05 -15.84
CA VAL A 138 -0.21 6.77 -16.55
C VAL A 138 -0.49 6.89 -18.04
N SER A 139 0.29 7.70 -18.75
CA SER A 139 0.17 7.85 -20.18
C SER A 139 1.53 7.73 -20.85
N PHE A 140 1.57 7.13 -22.01
CA PHE A 140 2.76 7.01 -22.86
C PHE A 140 2.34 6.80 -24.31
N ALA A 141 3.25 7.02 -25.25
CA ALA A 141 3.05 6.68 -26.63
C ALA A 141 3.80 5.38 -26.97
N ARG A 142 3.22 4.56 -27.84
CA ARG A 142 3.80 3.35 -28.38
C ARG A 142 3.43 3.20 -29.85
N GLY A 143 4.43 3.09 -30.72
CA GLY A 143 4.19 2.96 -32.16
C GLY A 143 3.31 4.07 -32.74
N GLY A 144 3.34 5.28 -32.12
CA GLY A 144 2.50 6.41 -32.51
C GLY A 144 1.09 6.40 -31.90
N GLU A 145 0.69 5.37 -31.16
CA GLU A 145 -0.57 5.30 -30.44
C GLU A 145 -0.37 5.77 -28.98
N LYS A 146 -1.24 6.68 -28.52
CA LYS A 146 -1.25 7.12 -27.12
C LYS A 146 -2.04 6.14 -26.27
N LEU A 147 -1.40 5.61 -25.26
CA LEU A 147 -2.00 4.70 -24.28
C LEU A 147 -2.19 5.44 -22.95
N VAL A 148 -3.31 5.20 -22.32
CA VAL A 148 -3.64 5.81 -21.01
C VAL A 148 -4.19 4.73 -20.10
N ARG A 149 -3.68 4.68 -18.89
CA ARG A 149 -4.23 3.88 -17.78
C ARG A 149 -4.67 4.81 -16.68
N GLU A 150 -5.84 4.55 -16.12
CA GLU A 150 -6.39 5.27 -14.99
C GLU A 150 -6.72 4.29 -13.89
N THR A 151 -6.33 4.64 -12.67
CA THR A 151 -6.62 3.82 -11.49
C THR A 151 -7.20 4.72 -10.40
N PHE A 152 -8.31 4.31 -9.83
CA PHE A 152 -8.97 4.99 -8.72
C PHE A 152 -9.64 3.99 -7.79
N ALA A 153 -10.01 4.45 -6.58
CA ALA A 153 -10.71 3.63 -5.61
C ALA A 153 -12.14 4.16 -5.40
N SER A 154 -13.15 3.33 -5.70
CA SER A 154 -14.55 3.66 -5.47
C SER A 154 -14.91 3.41 -4.00
N TYR A 155 -15.45 4.43 -3.33
CA TYR A 155 -15.94 4.30 -1.95
C TYR A 155 -17.24 3.50 -1.86
N PRO A 156 -18.29 3.79 -2.66
CA PRO A 156 -19.57 3.08 -2.55
C PRO A 156 -19.46 1.60 -2.92
N ASP A 157 -18.63 1.27 -3.91
CA ASP A 157 -18.48 -0.08 -4.42
C ASP A 157 -17.39 -0.88 -3.67
N ARG A 158 -16.54 -0.21 -2.89
CA ARG A 158 -15.40 -0.79 -2.16
C ARG A 158 -14.43 -1.57 -3.05
N VAL A 159 -14.17 -1.04 -4.23
CA VAL A 159 -13.27 -1.63 -5.22
C VAL A 159 -12.21 -0.65 -5.67
N ILE A 160 -11.10 -1.19 -6.17
CA ILE A 160 -10.11 -0.45 -6.94
C ILE A 160 -10.35 -0.76 -8.40
N VAL A 161 -10.48 0.27 -9.21
CA VAL A 161 -10.72 0.17 -10.65
C VAL A 161 -9.45 0.58 -11.38
N ALA A 162 -8.96 -0.29 -12.25
CA ALA A 162 -7.86 0.01 -13.16
C ALA A 162 -8.36 -0.18 -14.60
N GLY A 163 -8.45 0.91 -15.34
CA GLY A 163 -8.85 0.95 -16.73
C GLY A 163 -7.69 1.33 -17.64
N HIS A 164 -7.70 0.86 -18.88
CA HIS A 164 -6.70 1.27 -19.87
C HIS A 164 -7.35 1.45 -21.26
N THR A 165 -6.75 2.33 -22.06
CA THR A 165 -7.12 2.52 -23.47
C THR A 165 -6.22 1.66 -24.36
N GLY A 166 -6.70 1.38 -25.58
CA GLY A 166 -5.99 0.59 -26.58
C GLY A 166 -6.33 -0.91 -26.51
N LYS A 167 -5.91 -1.64 -27.54
CA LYS A 167 -6.09 -3.09 -27.64
C LYS A 167 -4.77 -3.78 -27.36
N HIS A 168 -4.68 -4.46 -26.22
CA HIS A 168 -3.52 -5.28 -25.91
C HIS A 168 -3.95 -6.55 -25.18
N SER A 169 -3.08 -7.55 -25.28
CA SER A 169 -3.11 -8.68 -24.37
C SER A 169 -2.35 -8.32 -23.11
N ALA A 170 -2.86 -8.73 -21.97
CA ALA A 170 -2.18 -8.58 -20.70
C ALA A 170 -2.33 -9.86 -19.88
N THR A 171 -1.29 -10.19 -19.14
CA THR A 171 -1.33 -11.26 -18.14
C THR A 171 -1.41 -10.63 -16.77
N ILE A 172 -2.41 -11.01 -15.99
CA ILE A 172 -2.57 -10.53 -14.61
C ILE A 172 -2.01 -11.60 -13.68
N ARG A 173 -1.10 -11.20 -12.80
CA ARG A 173 -0.53 -12.03 -11.75
C ARG A 173 -0.81 -11.40 -10.40
N TYR A 174 -1.17 -12.19 -9.43
CA TYR A 174 -1.31 -11.76 -8.05
C TYR A 174 -0.27 -12.48 -7.20
N SER A 175 0.39 -11.75 -6.31
CA SER A 175 1.37 -12.30 -5.40
C SER A 175 1.19 -11.69 -4.02
N ARG A 176 1.11 -12.51 -3.00
CA ARG A 176 1.16 -12.09 -1.61
C ARG A 176 2.37 -12.71 -0.95
N ARG A 177 3.19 -11.87 -0.33
CA ARG A 177 4.28 -12.32 0.56
C ARG A 177 3.75 -12.29 1.98
N ASP A 178 3.88 -13.39 2.68
CA ASP A 178 3.77 -13.37 4.14
C ASP A 178 5.06 -12.74 4.68
N ILE A 179 5.03 -11.42 4.78
CA ILE A 179 6.12 -10.67 5.39
C ILE A 179 5.85 -10.68 6.88
N GLN A 180 6.65 -11.43 7.63
CA GLN A 180 6.79 -11.22 9.07
C GLN A 180 7.92 -10.20 9.25
N PRO A 181 7.62 -8.92 9.48
CA PRO A 181 8.68 -7.95 9.69
C PRO A 181 9.42 -8.27 10.99
N THR A 182 10.73 -8.44 10.88
CA THR A 182 11.59 -8.52 12.06
C THR A 182 11.96 -7.09 12.46
N TYR A 183 11.40 -6.64 13.57
CA TYR A 183 11.76 -5.35 14.15
C TYR A 183 13.04 -5.51 14.96
N ARG A 184 14.09 -4.80 14.59
CA ARG A 184 15.29 -4.64 15.41
C ARG A 184 15.27 -3.24 16.00
N TYR A 185 15.29 -3.17 17.32
CA TYR A 185 15.49 -1.93 18.06
C TYR A 185 16.96 -1.90 18.48
N ASP A 186 17.70 -0.94 17.97
CA ASP A 186 19.05 -0.65 18.37
C ASP A 186 19.17 0.83 18.66
N ASP A 187 19.51 1.17 19.89
CA ASP A 187 19.82 2.52 20.42
C ASP A 187 19.12 3.70 19.70
N ASP A 188 17.79 3.81 19.77
CA ASP A 188 16.95 4.86 19.17
C ASP A 188 16.58 4.69 17.68
N ARG A 189 16.91 3.57 17.03
CA ARG A 189 16.47 3.29 15.66
C ARG A 189 15.67 1.99 15.58
N CYS A 190 14.49 2.10 14.99
CA CYS A 190 13.74 0.91 14.55
C CYS A 190 14.15 0.58 13.10
N THR A 191 14.79 -0.55 12.90
CA THR A 191 15.07 -1.08 11.55
C THR A 191 14.07 -2.18 11.26
N ILE A 192 13.42 -2.09 10.11
CA ILE A 192 12.49 -3.12 9.64
C ILE A 192 13.25 -3.94 8.60
N ASP A 193 13.47 -5.22 8.91
CA ASP A 193 14.04 -6.16 7.94
C ASP A 193 12.91 -6.88 7.21
N THR A 194 12.80 -6.62 5.90
CA THR A 194 11.75 -7.16 5.04
C THR A 194 12.25 -8.26 4.09
N GLU A 195 13.48 -8.76 4.27
CA GLU A 195 14.11 -9.64 3.27
C GLU A 195 13.64 -11.11 3.28
N ALA A 196 12.83 -11.53 4.21
CA ALA A 196 12.58 -12.97 4.39
C ALA A 196 11.11 -13.40 4.25
N GLY A 197 10.43 -12.97 3.20
CA GLY A 197 9.08 -13.48 2.91
C GLY A 197 9.08 -14.49 1.77
N GLU A 198 8.62 -15.71 2.01
CA GLU A 198 8.33 -16.68 0.96
C GLU A 198 7.07 -16.27 0.19
N LEU A 199 7.09 -16.36 -1.14
CA LEU A 199 5.91 -16.11 -1.97
C LEU A 199 4.88 -17.21 -1.72
N VAL A 200 3.75 -16.87 -1.12
CA VAL A 200 2.65 -17.82 -0.92
C VAL A 200 1.61 -17.60 -2.01
N GLY A 201 1.58 -18.51 -2.96
CA GLY A 201 0.58 -18.55 -4.02
C GLY A 201 0.78 -17.51 -5.12
N GLY A 202 0.40 -17.85 -6.30
CA GLY A 202 0.31 -16.94 -7.44
C GLY A 202 -0.59 -17.57 -8.49
N ASP A 203 -1.73 -16.94 -8.73
CA ASP A 203 -2.58 -17.27 -9.85
C ASP A 203 -2.28 -16.30 -11.00
N SER A 204 -2.26 -16.79 -12.21
CA SER A 204 -2.15 -15.97 -13.41
C SER A 204 -3.45 -16.03 -14.20
N LEU A 205 -3.97 -14.87 -14.56
CA LEU A 205 -5.12 -14.72 -15.45
C LEU A 205 -4.66 -14.00 -16.70
N THR A 206 -4.86 -14.64 -17.86
CA THR A 206 -4.57 -14.02 -19.14
C THR A 206 -5.86 -13.47 -19.73
N ILE A 207 -5.88 -12.17 -20.05
CA ILE A 207 -7.03 -11.49 -20.62
C ILE A 207 -6.70 -11.08 -22.04
N ASN A 208 -7.48 -11.59 -22.98
CA ASN A 208 -7.41 -11.21 -24.40
C ASN A 208 -8.65 -10.39 -24.76
N GLY A 209 -8.49 -9.08 -24.93
CA GLY A 209 -9.57 -8.17 -25.33
C GLY A 209 -10.03 -7.19 -24.23
N ASN A 210 -11.04 -6.34 -24.57
CA ASN A 210 -11.45 -5.19 -23.76
C ASN A 210 -12.45 -5.53 -22.62
N VAL A 211 -12.72 -6.77 -22.31
CA VAL A 211 -13.74 -7.15 -21.32
C VAL A 211 -13.20 -8.18 -20.35
N MET A 212 -13.18 -7.82 -19.08
CA MET A 212 -13.16 -8.78 -17.98
C MET A 212 -14.56 -9.41 -17.86
N THR A 213 -14.67 -10.70 -18.03
CA THR A 213 -15.82 -11.47 -17.57
C THR A 213 -15.40 -12.39 -16.46
#